data_d8e5cf22d324ffc124c0b488e97f15d8
#
_entry.id   d8e5cf22d324ffc124c0b488e97f15d8
#
_cell.length_a   1.000
_cell.length_b   1.000
_cell.length_c   1.000
_cell.angle_alpha   90.00
_cell.angle_beta   90.00
_cell.angle_gamma   90.00
#
_symmetry.space_group_name_H-M   'P 1'
#
loop_
_entity.id
_entity.type
_entity.pdbx_description
1 polymer ?
#
loop_
_entity_poly.entity_id
_entity_poly.type
_entity_poly.pdbx_seq_one_letter_code
_entity_poly.pdbx_strand_id
1 'polypeptide(L)'
;MRNRLREFLIATSQQGCSENRNGGNMPSTYAHYRMGQQVRSMLDGNEKKIVEKYPQLYLIGLHGPDILFYYKPLKSNAINSIGYELHRHSGKEFFERARKVISGKNNREPYLAYTYGVLNHFALDVSCHGYIEDK
;
A
#
# COMPACT_ATOMS: atom_id res chain seq x y z
N MET A 1 0.87 15.49 -14.58
CA MET A 1 1.02 14.69 -13.36
C MET A 1 0.14 13.44 -13.34
N ARG A 2 -1.19 13.55 -13.48
CA ARG A 2 -2.11 12.39 -13.48
C ARG A 2 -1.76 11.29 -14.50
N ASN A 3 -1.38 11.65 -15.73
CA ASN A 3 -1.09 10.67 -16.77
C ASN A 3 0.22 9.89 -16.52
N ARG A 4 1.27 10.56 -16.02
CA ARG A 4 2.54 9.88 -15.67
C ARG A 4 2.37 8.88 -14.53
N LEU A 5 1.59 9.23 -13.51
CA LEU A 5 1.32 8.33 -12.41
C LEU A 5 0.55 7.09 -12.88
N ARG A 6 -0.44 7.28 -13.76
CA ARG A 6 -1.22 6.19 -14.33
C ARG A 6 -0.38 5.26 -15.22
N GLU A 7 0.41 5.81 -16.13
CA GLU A 7 1.33 5.02 -16.98
C GLU A 7 2.36 4.27 -16.14
N PHE A 8 2.86 4.92 -15.10
CA PHE A 8 3.79 4.33 -14.15
C PHE A 8 3.15 3.19 -13.37
N LEU A 9 1.94 3.36 -12.83
CA LEU A 9 1.18 2.31 -12.13
C LEU A 9 0.95 1.10 -13.04
N ILE A 10 0.60 1.32 -14.31
CA ILE A 10 0.42 0.26 -15.30
C ILE A 10 1.73 -0.50 -15.56
N ALA A 11 2.84 0.21 -15.78
CA ALA A 11 4.14 -0.40 -16.04
C ALA A 11 4.66 -1.20 -14.85
N THR A 12 4.47 -0.68 -13.63
CA THR A 12 4.93 -1.33 -12.39
C THR A 12 4.05 -2.53 -12.02
N SER A 13 2.74 -2.45 -12.27
CA SER A 13 1.84 -3.58 -12.05
C SER A 13 2.18 -4.77 -12.95
N GLN A 14 2.55 -4.52 -14.21
CA GLN A 14 2.98 -5.57 -15.13
C GLN A 14 4.26 -6.27 -14.67
N GLN A 15 5.22 -5.56 -14.12
CA GLN A 15 6.46 -6.12 -13.60
C GLN A 15 6.27 -6.83 -12.24
N GLY A 16 5.51 -6.22 -11.33
CA GLY A 16 5.28 -6.77 -10.00
C GLY A 16 4.39 -8.01 -9.98
N CYS A 17 3.42 -8.11 -10.90
CA CYS A 17 2.51 -9.24 -10.99
C CYS A 17 3.11 -10.45 -11.73
N SER A 18 4.17 -10.26 -12.55
CA SER A 18 4.79 -11.34 -13.33
C SER A 18 5.78 -12.20 -12.53
N GLU A 19 6.26 -11.73 -11.39
CA GLU A 19 7.31 -12.41 -10.62
C GLU A 19 6.82 -13.49 -9.64
N ASN A 20 5.51 -13.61 -9.42
CA ASN A 20 4.98 -14.57 -8.47
C ASN A 20 4.32 -15.77 -9.14
N ARG A 21 5.14 -16.74 -9.60
CA ARG A 21 4.68 -17.95 -10.30
C ARG A 21 4.09 -19.04 -9.38
N ASN A 22 4.16 -18.91 -8.05
CA ASN A 22 3.87 -20.00 -7.11
C ASN A 22 2.77 -19.69 -6.08
N GLY A 23 1.66 -19.12 -6.47
CA GLY A 23 0.48 -19.14 -5.61
C GLY A 23 -0.03 -17.76 -5.19
N GLY A 24 -1.11 -17.36 -5.81
CA GLY A 24 -1.88 -16.17 -5.46
C GLY A 24 -1.35 -14.91 -6.14
N ASN A 25 -2.22 -14.27 -6.85
CA ASN A 25 -1.96 -13.09 -7.68
C ASN A 25 -1.73 -11.79 -6.87
N MET A 26 -1.02 -11.87 -5.73
CA MET A 26 -0.70 -10.71 -4.91
C MET A 26 0.73 -10.24 -5.20
N PRO A 27 0.96 -8.92 -5.33
CA PRO A 27 2.29 -8.37 -5.48
C PRO A 27 3.18 -8.77 -4.29
N SER A 28 4.46 -9.03 -4.55
CA SER A 28 5.40 -9.32 -3.48
C SER A 28 5.67 -8.08 -2.61
N THR A 29 6.12 -8.28 -1.38
CA THR A 29 6.59 -7.19 -0.50
C THR A 29 7.62 -6.31 -1.19
N TYR A 30 8.51 -6.90 -1.98
CA TYR A 30 9.51 -6.17 -2.76
C TYR A 30 8.87 -5.28 -3.83
N ALA A 31 7.81 -5.73 -4.50
CA ALA A 31 7.09 -4.93 -5.50
C ALA A 31 6.46 -3.68 -4.85
N HIS A 32 5.84 -3.83 -3.68
CA HIS A 32 5.30 -2.70 -2.92
C HIS A 32 6.39 -1.71 -2.50
N TYR A 33 7.51 -2.21 -1.99
CA TYR A 33 8.65 -1.37 -1.63
C TYR A 33 9.19 -0.60 -2.83
N ARG A 34 9.45 -1.28 -3.94
CA ARG A 34 9.99 -0.68 -5.16
C ARG A 34 9.07 0.41 -5.72
N MET A 35 7.79 0.11 -5.82
CA MET A 35 6.79 1.09 -6.25
C MET A 35 6.75 2.30 -5.31
N GLY A 36 6.72 2.06 -4.01
CA GLY A 36 6.71 3.13 -3.01
C GLY A 36 7.92 4.05 -3.10
N GLN A 37 9.12 3.53 -3.38
CA GLN A 37 10.32 4.34 -3.59
C GLN A 37 10.23 5.19 -4.86
N GLN A 38 9.68 4.64 -5.93
CA GLN A 38 9.48 5.40 -7.17
C GLN A 38 8.44 6.51 -6.99
N VAL A 39 7.31 6.22 -6.34
CA VAL A 39 6.31 7.25 -6.01
C VAL A 39 6.93 8.34 -5.14
N ARG A 40 7.70 7.97 -4.11
CA ARG A 40 8.41 8.92 -3.26
C ARG A 40 9.30 9.87 -4.05
N SER A 41 10.01 9.39 -5.07
CA SER A 41 10.86 10.21 -5.93
C SER A 41 10.09 11.19 -6.81
N MET A 42 8.79 10.91 -7.05
CA MET A 42 7.90 11.74 -7.88
C MET A 42 7.03 12.70 -7.06
N LEU A 43 7.01 12.56 -5.74
CA LEU A 43 6.25 13.46 -4.86
C LEU A 43 6.82 14.88 -4.90
N ASP A 44 5.94 15.83 -4.76
CA ASP A 44 6.26 17.24 -4.60
C ASP A 44 5.44 17.86 -3.45
N GLY A 45 5.67 19.16 -3.21
CA GLY A 45 4.86 19.92 -2.27
C GLY A 45 4.91 19.42 -0.83
N ASN A 46 3.76 19.46 -0.18
CA ASN A 46 3.60 19.11 1.23
C ASN A 46 3.71 17.61 1.49
N GLU A 47 3.21 16.80 0.57
CA GLU A 47 3.26 15.33 0.64
C GLU A 47 4.71 14.84 0.71
N LYS A 48 5.58 15.39 -0.14
CA LYS A 48 7.01 15.10 -0.12
C LYS A 48 7.64 15.42 1.23
N LYS A 49 7.37 16.61 1.77
CA LYS A 49 7.90 17.03 3.08
C LYS A 49 7.49 16.07 4.19
N ILE A 50 6.24 15.64 4.21
CA ILE A 50 5.70 14.71 5.21
C ILE A 50 6.40 13.34 5.10
N VAL A 51 6.51 12.79 3.90
CA VAL A 51 7.15 11.49 3.67
C VAL A 51 8.65 11.53 3.99
N GLU A 52 9.34 12.62 3.66
CA GLU A 52 10.76 12.79 3.97
C GLU A 52 11.02 13.00 5.47
N LYS A 53 10.08 13.59 6.18
CA LYS A 53 10.16 13.80 7.63
C LYS A 53 9.91 12.49 8.42
N TYR A 54 9.06 11.61 7.91
CA TYR A 54 8.68 10.36 8.55
C TYR A 54 8.85 9.15 7.62
N PRO A 55 10.07 8.91 7.10
CA PRO A 55 10.29 7.90 6.06
C PRO A 55 10.01 6.48 6.53
N GLN A 56 10.27 6.15 7.80
CA GLN A 56 10.01 4.82 8.35
C GLN A 56 8.51 4.51 8.42
N LEU A 57 7.68 5.51 8.76
CA LEU A 57 6.23 5.33 8.79
C LEU A 57 5.66 5.12 7.39
N TYR A 58 6.18 5.85 6.41
CA TYR A 58 5.84 5.61 5.01
C TYR A 58 6.22 4.20 4.56
N LEU A 59 7.43 3.75 4.87
CA LEU A 59 7.90 2.40 4.52
C LEU A 59 7.08 1.29 5.17
N ILE A 60 6.74 1.45 6.46
CA ILE A 60 5.83 0.51 7.15
C ILE A 60 4.45 0.50 6.47
N GLY A 61 3.96 1.66 6.08
CA GLY A 61 2.69 1.79 5.36
C GLY A 61 2.67 1.03 4.03
N LEU A 62 3.82 0.93 3.34
CA LEU A 62 3.94 0.16 2.10
C LEU A 62 3.68 -1.34 2.27
N HIS A 63 3.83 -1.88 3.47
CA HIS A 63 3.42 -3.25 3.77
C HIS A 63 1.89 -3.39 3.83
N GLY A 64 1.17 -2.31 4.10
CA GLY A 64 -0.27 -2.34 4.29
C GLY A 64 -0.69 -3.39 5.32
N PRO A 65 -1.82 -4.09 5.12
CA PRO A 65 -2.27 -5.15 6.01
C PRO A 65 -1.43 -6.43 5.91
N ASP A 66 -0.57 -6.58 4.91
CA ASP A 66 0.28 -7.77 4.73
C ASP A 66 1.24 -7.98 5.90
N ILE A 67 1.61 -6.93 6.62
CA ILE A 67 2.46 -7.03 7.82
C ILE A 67 1.86 -7.97 8.87
N LEU A 68 0.54 -8.12 8.90
CA LEU A 68 -0.17 -8.99 9.85
C LEU A 68 0.05 -10.49 9.56
N PHE A 69 0.43 -10.82 8.32
CA PHE A 69 0.72 -12.22 7.93
C PHE A 69 2.09 -12.70 8.39
N TYR A 70 2.98 -11.79 8.78
CA TYR A 70 4.31 -12.15 9.30
C TYR A 70 4.27 -12.63 10.75
N TYR A 71 3.16 -12.41 11.47
CA TYR A 71 3.01 -12.92 12.82
C TYR A 71 2.62 -14.40 12.79
N LYS A 72 3.54 -15.26 13.29
CA LYS A 72 3.36 -16.73 13.31
C LYS A 72 2.78 -17.29 11.99
N PRO A 73 3.50 -17.14 10.87
CA PRO A 73 2.96 -17.37 9.52
C PRO A 73 2.55 -18.82 9.25
N LEU A 74 3.06 -19.77 10.03
CA LEU A 74 2.76 -21.22 9.86
C LEU A 74 1.52 -21.68 10.64
N LYS A 75 0.89 -20.80 11.41
CA LYS A 75 -0.30 -21.13 12.21
C LYS A 75 -1.39 -20.08 12.00
N SER A 76 -2.61 -20.55 11.76
CA SER A 76 -3.78 -19.67 11.79
C SER A 76 -3.92 -19.03 13.19
N ASN A 77 -4.11 -17.72 13.22
CA ASN A 77 -4.26 -16.95 14.44
C ASN A 77 -5.15 -15.72 14.23
N ALA A 78 -5.56 -15.08 15.31
CA ALA A 78 -6.45 -13.91 15.28
C ALA A 78 -5.86 -12.73 14.48
N ILE A 79 -4.55 -12.54 14.51
CA ILE A 79 -3.87 -11.43 13.81
C ILE A 79 -3.92 -11.65 12.30
N ASN A 80 -3.63 -12.86 11.82
CA ASN A 80 -3.75 -13.20 10.41
C ASN A 80 -5.20 -13.06 9.92
N SER A 81 -6.18 -13.42 10.76
CA SER A 81 -7.60 -13.25 10.44
C SER A 81 -7.98 -11.78 10.22
N ILE A 82 -7.42 -10.86 11.00
CA ILE A 82 -7.59 -9.40 10.79
C ILE A 82 -7.01 -9.00 9.43
N GLY A 83 -5.84 -9.51 9.06
CA GLY A 83 -5.23 -9.26 7.75
C GLY A 83 -6.13 -9.67 6.60
N TYR A 84 -6.70 -10.88 6.65
CA TYR A 84 -7.65 -11.36 5.64
C TYR A 84 -8.94 -10.53 5.60
N GLU A 85 -9.45 -10.14 6.76
CA GLU A 85 -10.65 -9.30 6.85
C GLU A 85 -10.41 -7.93 6.20
N LEU A 86 -9.28 -7.29 6.47
CA LEU A 86 -8.92 -6.02 5.86
C LEU A 86 -8.81 -6.08 4.33
N HIS A 87 -8.37 -7.22 3.76
CA HIS A 87 -8.35 -7.41 2.31
C HIS A 87 -9.74 -7.58 1.69
N ARG A 88 -10.74 -7.98 2.47
CA ARG A 88 -12.14 -8.11 2.00
C ARG A 88 -12.89 -6.79 1.97
N HIS A 89 -12.49 -5.83 2.80
CA HIS A 89 -13.13 -4.51 2.85
C HIS A 89 -12.64 -3.59 1.73
N SER A 90 -13.49 -2.66 1.33
CA SER A 90 -13.11 -1.67 0.33
C SER A 90 -12.07 -0.69 0.89
N GLY A 91 -11.11 -0.32 0.06
CA GLY A 91 -10.13 0.70 0.42
C GLY A 91 -10.79 2.03 0.82
N LYS A 92 -11.93 2.36 0.22
CA LYS A 92 -12.71 3.55 0.56
C LYS A 92 -13.05 3.60 2.05
N GLU A 93 -13.57 2.51 2.61
CA GLU A 93 -13.95 2.45 4.03
C GLU A 93 -12.74 2.66 4.95
N PHE A 94 -11.61 2.03 4.62
CA PHE A 94 -10.36 2.22 5.36
C PHE A 94 -9.91 3.69 5.36
N PHE A 95 -9.86 4.33 4.20
CA PHE A 95 -9.40 5.71 4.08
C PHE A 95 -10.37 6.73 4.70
N GLU A 96 -11.67 6.49 4.66
CA GLU A 96 -12.66 7.31 5.37
C GLU A 96 -12.48 7.24 6.88
N ARG A 97 -12.22 6.07 7.43
CA ARG A 97 -11.92 5.88 8.86
C ARG A 97 -10.59 6.53 9.23
N ALA A 98 -9.55 6.32 8.45
CA ALA A 98 -8.25 6.97 8.63
C ALA A 98 -8.37 8.49 8.66
N ARG A 99 -9.11 9.07 7.73
CA ARG A 99 -9.38 10.52 7.68
C ARG A 99 -10.02 11.02 8.97
N LYS A 100 -11.04 10.32 9.49
CA LYS A 100 -11.69 10.69 10.76
C LYS A 100 -10.72 10.67 11.94
N VAL A 101 -9.90 9.62 12.04
CA VAL A 101 -8.90 9.50 13.12
C VAL A 101 -7.85 10.61 13.01
N ILE A 102 -7.33 10.85 11.81
CA ILE A 102 -6.29 11.85 11.57
C ILE A 102 -6.80 13.26 11.86
N SER A 103 -8.04 13.58 11.50
CA SER A 103 -8.63 14.91 11.74
C SER A 103 -8.69 15.29 13.22
N GLY A 104 -8.79 14.30 14.11
CA GLY A 104 -8.80 14.51 15.56
C GLY A 104 -7.40 14.59 16.21
N LYS A 105 -6.30 14.49 15.47
CA LYS A 105 -4.95 14.51 16.00
C LYS A 105 -4.33 15.91 15.95
N ASN A 106 -3.59 16.28 17.02
CA ASN A 106 -2.85 17.55 17.07
C ASN A 106 -1.68 17.55 16.07
N ASN A 107 -0.91 16.45 16.01
CA ASN A 107 0.13 16.26 15.01
C ASN A 107 -0.32 15.21 13.98
N ARG A 108 -0.70 15.65 12.80
CA ARG A 108 -1.26 14.79 11.75
C ARG A 108 -0.21 14.15 10.84
N GLU A 109 0.96 14.77 10.72
CA GLU A 109 1.98 14.38 9.74
C GLU A 109 2.43 12.92 9.83
N PRO A 110 2.74 12.35 11.02
CA PRO A 110 3.15 10.95 11.10
C PRO A 110 2.06 9.99 10.63
N TYR A 111 0.80 10.28 10.94
CA TYR A 111 -0.34 9.48 10.48
C TYR A 111 -0.55 9.58 8.97
N LEU A 112 -0.33 10.78 8.40
CA LEU A 112 -0.39 10.99 6.96
C LEU A 112 0.73 10.24 6.24
N ALA A 113 1.97 10.26 6.75
CA ALA A 113 3.08 9.54 6.17
C ALA A 113 2.78 8.02 6.07
N TYR A 114 2.29 7.42 7.15
CA TYR A 114 1.84 6.03 7.17
C TYR A 114 0.71 5.77 6.16
N THR A 115 -0.30 6.63 6.15
CA THR A 115 -1.47 6.51 5.26
C THR A 115 -1.08 6.62 3.79
N TYR A 116 -0.12 7.46 3.43
CA TYR A 116 0.42 7.53 2.07
C TYR A 116 1.11 6.23 1.66
N GLY A 117 1.83 5.58 2.57
CA GLY A 117 2.38 4.25 2.33
C GLY A 117 1.30 3.21 2.07
N VAL A 118 0.26 3.15 2.91
CA VAL A 118 -0.88 2.25 2.74
C VAL A 118 -1.64 2.52 1.44
N LEU A 119 -1.79 3.79 1.05
CA LEU A 119 -2.41 4.15 -0.22
C LEU A 119 -1.63 3.59 -1.41
N ASN A 120 -0.31 3.64 -1.38
CA ASN A 120 0.54 3.05 -2.42
C ASN A 120 0.40 1.52 -2.46
N HIS A 121 0.38 0.87 -1.29
CA HIS A 121 0.13 -0.57 -1.19
C HIS A 121 -1.19 -0.95 -1.87
N PHE A 122 -2.26 -0.30 -1.47
CA PHE A 122 -3.60 -0.53 -2.01
C PHE A 122 -3.68 -0.27 -3.52
N ALA A 123 -3.05 0.80 -4.02
CA ALA A 123 -3.03 1.12 -5.44
C ALA A 123 -2.37 0.03 -6.29
N LEU A 124 -1.28 -0.57 -5.80
CA LEU A 124 -0.63 -1.68 -6.49
C LEU A 124 -1.51 -2.95 -6.49
N ASP A 125 -2.10 -3.30 -5.36
CA ASP A 125 -2.99 -4.46 -5.24
C ASP A 125 -4.16 -4.36 -6.22
N VAL A 126 -4.85 -3.23 -6.26
CA VAL A 126 -5.97 -3.01 -7.18
C VAL A 126 -5.52 -3.08 -8.64
N SER A 127 -4.35 -2.53 -8.96
CA SER A 127 -3.80 -2.57 -10.32
C SER A 127 -3.45 -3.99 -10.76
N CYS A 128 -2.96 -4.84 -9.84
CA CYS A 128 -2.66 -6.23 -10.13
C CYS A 128 -3.92 -7.07 -10.31
N HIS A 129 -4.96 -6.86 -9.50
CA HIS A 129 -6.23 -7.56 -9.65
C HIS A 129 -6.89 -7.27 -11.01
N GLY A 130 -6.95 -6.01 -11.44
CA GLY A 130 -7.51 -5.64 -12.73
C GLY A 130 -6.81 -6.27 -13.94
N TYR A 131 -5.51 -6.50 -13.86
CA TYR A 131 -4.73 -7.16 -14.92
C TYR A 131 -5.06 -8.65 -15.11
N ILE A 132 -5.59 -9.29 -14.09
CA ILE A 132 -5.86 -10.73 -14.08
C ILE A 132 -7.28 -11.04 -14.55
N GLU A 133 -8.23 -10.18 -14.26
CA GLU A 133 -9.63 -10.34 -14.68
C GLU A 133 -9.80 -10.15 -16.20
N ASP A 134 -8.88 -9.45 -16.88
CA ASP A 134 -8.89 -9.22 -18.33
C ASP A 134 -8.21 -10.32 -19.17
N LYS A 135 -7.74 -11.41 -18.56
CA LYS A 135 -7.14 -12.58 -19.21
C LYS A 135 -7.88 -13.89 -18.90
#